data_0465c039dd1b0784ace7f3dd2554bfee
#
_entry.id   0465c039dd1b0784ace7f3dd2554bfee
#
_cell.length_a   1.000
_cell.length_b   1.000
_cell.length_c   1.000
_cell.angle_alpha   90.00
_cell.angle_beta   90.00
_cell.angle_gamma   90.00
#
_symmetry.space_group_name_H-M   'P 1'
#
loop_
_entity.id
_entity.type
_entity.pdbx_description
1 polymer ?
#
loop_
_entity_poly.entity_id
_entity_poly.type
_entity_poly.pdbx_seq_one_letter_code
_entity_poly.pdbx_strand_id
1 'polypeptide(L)'
;LVQQYAPMLAAAASIVGSPAIRNRATIGGNIENASPAGDGLVALYGERAEIKLVSADGTRMVPVSKYVLAPKKTARKQNELIAEIQIPKEGCSHQEFFKQGRRNALAISVVNGCVSADANGDALNHVRVVLGAVAITPVELLEVGELVNGKRYTHELDEQVQKIIESSIHPIDDVRASKEYR
;
A
#
# COMPACT_ATOMS: atom_id res chain seq x y z
N LEU A 1 -5.11 16.51 10.09
CA LEU A 1 -3.72 16.02 10.15
C LEU A 1 -3.49 14.85 9.16
N VAL A 2 -4.22 13.71 9.27
CA VAL A 2 -3.96 12.55 8.39
C VAL A 2 -4.16 12.91 6.91
N GLN A 3 -5.22 13.60 6.53
CA GLN A 3 -5.43 14.06 5.15
C GLN A 3 -4.31 14.97 4.63
N GLN A 4 -3.66 15.70 5.51
CA GLN A 4 -2.60 16.64 5.15
C GLN A 4 -1.23 15.95 4.97
N TYR A 5 -0.93 14.96 5.81
CA TYR A 5 0.40 14.36 5.89
C TYR A 5 0.47 12.90 5.42
N ALA A 6 -0.67 12.25 5.27
CA ALA A 6 -0.80 10.88 4.80
C ALA A 6 -2.08 10.71 3.97
N PRO A 7 -2.19 11.40 2.82
CA PRO A 7 -3.42 11.45 2.03
C PRO A 7 -3.84 10.09 1.49
N MET A 8 -2.89 9.22 1.11
CA MET A 8 -3.20 7.87 0.66
C MET A 8 -3.82 7.02 1.78
N LEU A 9 -3.29 7.14 3.00
CA LEU A 9 -3.86 6.47 4.18
C LEU A 9 -5.25 7.01 4.51
N ALA A 10 -5.45 8.33 4.42
CA ALA A 10 -6.76 8.95 4.65
C ALA A 10 -7.79 8.45 3.63
N ALA A 11 -7.42 8.40 2.35
CA ALA A 11 -8.28 7.89 1.28
C ALA A 11 -8.62 6.40 1.51
N ALA A 12 -7.63 5.55 1.75
CA ALA A 12 -7.84 4.15 2.05
C ALA A 12 -8.76 3.93 3.27
N ALA A 13 -8.50 4.63 4.38
CA ALA A 13 -9.27 4.50 5.60
C ALA A 13 -10.74 4.92 5.43
N SER A 14 -11.03 5.87 4.55
CA SER A 14 -12.39 6.37 4.29
C SER A 14 -13.32 5.32 3.69
N ILE A 15 -12.75 4.33 2.96
CA ILE A 15 -13.50 3.33 2.18
C ILE A 15 -13.38 1.89 2.71
N VAL A 16 -12.64 1.68 3.81
CA VAL A 16 -12.55 0.36 4.46
C VAL A 16 -13.88 0.00 5.11
N GLY A 17 -14.46 -1.15 4.73
CA GLY A 17 -15.63 -1.72 5.38
C GLY A 17 -16.82 -0.77 5.47
N SER A 18 -17.68 -1.01 6.47
CA SER A 18 -18.82 -0.14 6.79
C SER A 18 -18.44 0.95 7.81
N PRO A 19 -19.27 2.00 7.99
CA PRO A 19 -19.08 2.96 9.08
C PRO A 19 -18.98 2.29 10.46
N ALA A 20 -19.79 1.26 10.72
CA ALA A 20 -19.73 0.51 11.97
C ALA A 20 -18.39 -0.20 12.18
N ILE A 21 -17.79 -0.74 11.09
CA ILE A 21 -16.46 -1.34 11.14
C ILE A 21 -15.41 -0.26 11.39
N ARG A 22 -15.43 0.84 10.65
CA ARG A 22 -14.47 1.93 10.82
C ARG A 22 -14.49 2.56 12.21
N ASN A 23 -15.66 2.65 12.84
CA ASN A 23 -15.80 3.17 14.20
C ASN A 23 -15.14 2.30 15.27
N ARG A 24 -14.83 1.05 14.97
CA ARG A 24 -14.20 0.10 15.90
C ARG A 24 -12.82 -0.37 15.46
N ALA A 25 -12.50 -0.25 14.18
CA ALA A 25 -11.22 -0.67 13.62
C ALA A 25 -10.09 0.24 14.09
N THR A 26 -8.89 -0.32 14.15
CA THR A 26 -7.65 0.43 14.38
C THR A 26 -6.68 0.18 13.23
N ILE A 27 -5.79 1.12 12.97
CA ILE A 27 -4.73 0.95 11.98
C ILE A 27 -3.80 -0.20 12.40
N GLY A 28 -3.45 -0.30 13.67
CA GLY A 28 -2.65 -1.40 14.19
C GLY A 28 -3.30 -2.77 13.95
N GLY A 29 -4.61 -2.90 14.19
CA GLY A 29 -5.36 -4.13 13.90
C GLY A 29 -5.42 -4.45 12.39
N ASN A 30 -5.50 -3.44 11.52
CA ASN A 30 -5.47 -3.62 10.07
C ASN A 30 -4.10 -4.17 9.61
N ILE A 31 -3.00 -3.62 10.11
CA ILE A 31 -1.63 -4.09 9.82
C ILE A 31 -1.43 -5.51 10.35
N GLU A 32 -1.79 -5.78 11.60
CA GLU A 32 -1.58 -7.08 12.23
C GLU A 32 -2.39 -8.20 11.57
N ASN A 33 -3.54 -7.87 10.99
CA ASN A 33 -4.32 -8.83 10.19
C ASN A 33 -3.58 -9.28 8.92
N ALA A 34 -2.56 -8.53 8.48
CA ALA A 34 -1.66 -8.85 7.38
C ALA A 34 -2.39 -9.39 6.13
N SER A 35 -3.50 -8.74 5.75
CA SER A 35 -4.26 -9.13 4.56
C SER A 35 -3.59 -8.58 3.29
N PRO A 36 -3.32 -9.41 2.27
CA PRO A 36 -2.81 -8.92 0.97
C PRO A 36 -3.72 -7.90 0.29
N ALA A 37 -5.01 -7.94 0.59
CA ALA A 37 -6.02 -7.00 0.08
C ALA A 37 -6.36 -5.88 1.08
N GLY A 38 -5.50 -5.65 2.09
CA GLY A 38 -5.71 -4.65 3.12
C GLY A 38 -5.44 -3.24 2.60
N ASP A 39 -6.49 -2.43 2.41
CA ASP A 39 -6.39 -1.07 1.86
C ASP A 39 -5.43 -0.18 2.67
N GLY A 40 -5.58 -0.17 4.00
CA GLY A 40 -4.69 0.60 4.88
C GLY A 40 -3.23 0.12 4.84
N LEU A 41 -3.02 -1.17 4.63
CA LEU A 41 -1.68 -1.73 4.52
C LEU A 41 -0.96 -1.23 3.26
N VAL A 42 -1.63 -1.26 2.09
CA VAL A 42 -1.08 -0.75 0.82
C VAL A 42 -0.77 0.74 0.92
N ALA A 43 -1.68 1.52 1.50
CA ALA A 43 -1.45 2.95 1.71
C ALA A 43 -0.22 3.21 2.60
N LEU A 44 -0.05 2.46 3.69
CA LEU A 44 1.13 2.59 4.57
C LEU A 44 2.45 2.19 3.88
N TYR A 45 2.42 1.23 2.94
CA TYR A 45 3.58 0.96 2.08
C TYR A 45 3.92 2.18 1.22
N GLY A 46 2.90 2.79 0.59
CA GLY A 46 3.07 4.02 -0.20
C GLY A 46 3.63 5.18 0.61
N GLU A 47 3.15 5.36 1.84
CA GLU A 47 3.60 6.40 2.77
C GLU A 47 4.97 6.09 3.42
N ARG A 48 5.62 4.96 3.11
CA ARG A 48 6.89 4.53 3.73
C ARG A 48 6.82 4.45 5.25
N ALA A 49 5.70 4.00 5.78
CA ALA A 49 5.49 3.94 7.21
C ALA A 49 6.45 2.96 7.90
N GLU A 50 6.83 3.30 9.11
CA GLU A 50 7.56 2.43 10.03
C GLU A 50 6.69 2.07 11.24
N ILE A 51 6.83 0.85 11.71
CA ILE A 51 6.09 0.31 12.83
C ILE A 51 7.02 0.24 14.03
N LYS A 52 6.65 0.93 15.11
CA LYS A 52 7.33 0.83 16.40
C LYS A 52 6.76 -0.33 17.20
N LEU A 53 7.60 -1.31 17.44
CA LEU A 53 7.31 -2.47 18.27
C LEU A 53 7.96 -2.30 19.64
N VAL A 54 7.21 -2.60 20.69
CA VAL A 54 7.64 -2.45 22.09
C VAL A 54 7.38 -3.76 22.83
N SER A 55 8.33 -4.15 23.65
CA SER A 55 8.23 -5.26 24.62
C SER A 55 8.92 -4.90 25.94
N ALA A 56 8.89 -5.80 26.90
CA ALA A 56 9.66 -5.65 28.14
C ALA A 56 11.19 -5.61 27.88
N ASP A 57 11.63 -6.23 26.78
CA ASP A 57 13.05 -6.34 26.42
C ASP A 57 13.56 -5.11 25.63
N GLY A 58 12.68 -4.20 25.22
CA GLY A 58 13.04 -2.98 24.49
C GLY A 58 12.10 -2.62 23.35
N THR A 59 12.62 -1.74 22.49
CA THR A 59 11.87 -1.15 21.36
C THR A 59 12.64 -1.33 20.07
N ARG A 60 11.94 -1.60 18.96
CA ARG A 60 12.52 -1.62 17.61
C ARG A 60 11.58 -1.01 16.58
N MET A 61 12.17 -0.43 15.53
CA MET A 61 11.46 0.06 14.34
C MET A 61 11.53 -0.97 13.23
N VAL A 62 10.43 -1.16 12.53
CA VAL A 62 10.34 -2.07 11.39
C VAL A 62 9.60 -1.38 10.24
N PRO A 63 10.21 -1.19 9.07
CA PRO A 63 9.50 -0.72 7.89
C PRO A 63 8.28 -1.60 7.60
N VAL A 64 7.16 -0.98 7.25
CA VAL A 64 5.92 -1.73 6.97
C VAL A 64 6.13 -2.81 5.88
N SER A 65 7.00 -2.53 4.90
CA SER A 65 7.38 -3.46 3.83
C SER A 65 8.12 -4.71 4.32
N LYS A 66 8.72 -4.65 5.50
CA LYS A 66 9.40 -5.79 6.16
C LYS A 66 8.60 -6.38 7.31
N TYR A 67 7.47 -5.74 7.64
CA TYR A 67 6.63 -6.19 8.73
C TYR A 67 5.67 -7.32 8.33
N VAL A 68 5.05 -7.21 7.16
CA VAL A 68 4.14 -8.26 6.65
C VAL A 68 4.93 -9.27 5.84
N LEU A 69 4.96 -10.51 6.32
CA LEU A 69 5.75 -11.60 5.73
C LEU A 69 4.92 -12.51 4.82
N ALA A 70 3.64 -12.68 5.13
CA ALA A 70 2.69 -13.48 4.38
C ALA A 70 1.26 -13.16 4.87
N PRO A 71 0.21 -13.67 4.23
CA PRO A 71 -1.15 -13.55 4.74
C PRO A 71 -1.25 -14.02 6.21
N LYS A 72 -1.72 -13.14 7.08
CA LYS A 72 -1.83 -13.36 8.54
C LYS A 72 -0.51 -13.66 9.26
N LYS A 73 0.62 -13.33 8.65
CA LYS A 73 1.94 -13.52 9.25
C LYS A 73 2.74 -12.22 9.23
N THR A 74 3.17 -11.80 10.39
CA THR A 74 3.94 -10.57 10.59
C THR A 74 5.30 -10.86 11.23
N ALA A 75 6.19 -9.86 11.21
CA ALA A 75 7.50 -9.91 11.86
C ALA A 75 7.44 -9.64 13.37
N ARG A 76 6.23 -9.39 13.93
CA ARG A 76 6.02 -9.16 15.35
C ARG A 76 6.30 -10.44 16.15
N LYS A 77 7.08 -10.32 17.19
CA LYS A 77 7.28 -11.39 18.17
C LYS A 77 6.07 -11.50 19.11
N GLN A 78 5.91 -12.64 19.75
CA GLN A 78 4.76 -12.91 20.62
C GLN A 78 4.67 -11.96 21.82
N ASN A 79 5.80 -11.48 22.32
CA ASN A 79 5.91 -10.54 23.46
C ASN A 79 5.95 -9.06 23.01
N GLU A 80 5.73 -8.73 21.74
CA GLU A 80 5.76 -7.36 21.23
C GLU A 80 4.35 -6.82 20.99
N LEU A 81 4.20 -5.50 21.15
CA LEU A 81 2.99 -4.74 20.80
C LEU A 81 3.34 -3.68 19.75
N ILE A 82 2.42 -3.40 18.83
CA ILE A 82 2.49 -2.21 17.96
C ILE A 82 2.16 -1.00 18.83
N ALA A 83 3.15 -0.16 19.12
CA ALA A 83 2.97 1.03 19.93
C ALA A 83 2.64 2.26 19.07
N GLU A 84 3.31 2.42 17.94
CA GLU A 84 3.16 3.58 17.06
C GLU A 84 3.31 3.14 15.59
N ILE A 85 2.72 3.93 14.69
CA ILE A 85 2.97 3.89 13.26
C ILE A 85 3.49 5.28 12.90
N GLN A 86 4.73 5.33 12.44
CA GLN A 86 5.39 6.56 12.06
C GLN A 86 5.35 6.71 10.55
N ILE A 87 4.89 7.86 10.07
CA ILE A 87 4.82 8.21 8.65
C ILE A 87 5.73 9.42 8.44
N PRO A 88 6.64 9.39 7.45
CA PRO A 88 7.45 10.54 7.12
C PRO A 88 6.58 11.77 6.84
N LYS A 89 6.97 12.92 7.38
CA LYS A 89 6.23 14.17 7.17
C LYS A 89 6.34 14.68 5.74
N GLU A 90 7.47 14.40 5.10
CA GLU A 90 7.75 14.80 3.73
C GLU A 90 7.29 13.70 2.79
N GLY A 91 6.27 13.99 2.01
CA GLY A 91 5.74 13.14 0.94
C GLY A 91 5.81 13.85 -0.40
N CYS A 92 5.57 13.12 -1.48
CA CYS A 92 5.46 13.69 -2.82
C CYS A 92 4.27 14.64 -2.93
N SER A 93 4.34 15.61 -3.84
CA SER A 93 3.31 16.61 -4.08
C SER A 93 2.00 16.01 -4.61
N HIS A 94 2.10 14.88 -5.30
CA HIS A 94 0.96 14.13 -5.83
C HIS A 94 0.96 12.75 -5.22
N GLN A 95 -0.14 12.40 -4.59
CA GLN A 95 -0.32 11.12 -3.90
C GLN A 95 -1.76 10.66 -4.06
N GLU A 96 -1.96 9.44 -4.54
CA GLU A 96 -3.30 8.91 -4.76
C GLU A 96 -3.38 7.45 -4.33
N PHE A 97 -4.54 7.07 -3.81
CA PHE A 97 -4.92 5.70 -3.51
C PHE A 97 -6.11 5.31 -4.36
N PHE A 98 -6.08 4.14 -4.97
CA PHE A 98 -7.17 3.60 -5.76
C PHE A 98 -7.57 2.19 -5.29
N LYS A 99 -8.82 1.85 -5.55
CA LYS A 99 -9.41 0.55 -5.19
C LYS A 99 -10.42 0.11 -6.22
N GLN A 100 -10.23 -1.10 -6.72
CA GLN A 100 -11.23 -1.81 -7.50
C GLN A 100 -11.87 -2.90 -6.64
N GLY A 101 -13.18 -2.83 -6.46
CA GLY A 101 -13.97 -3.81 -5.74
C GLY A 101 -15.08 -4.39 -6.63
N ARG A 102 -15.74 -5.45 -6.21
CA ARG A 102 -16.90 -6.03 -6.92
C ARG A 102 -18.16 -5.15 -6.86
N ARG A 103 -18.18 -4.14 -6.00
CA ARG A 103 -19.25 -3.17 -5.80
C ARG A 103 -18.66 -1.86 -5.26
N ASN A 104 -19.41 -0.78 -5.38
CA ASN A 104 -18.91 0.56 -5.03
C ASN A 104 -18.71 0.79 -3.52
N ALA A 105 -19.27 -0.03 -2.66
CA ALA A 105 -19.11 0.08 -1.21
C ALA A 105 -19.05 -1.29 -0.55
N LEU A 106 -18.47 -1.34 0.66
CA LEU A 106 -18.40 -2.54 1.51
C LEU A 106 -17.75 -3.74 0.83
N ALA A 107 -16.84 -3.50 -0.11
CA ALA A 107 -16.14 -4.55 -0.84
C ALA A 107 -14.72 -4.74 -0.29
N ILE A 108 -14.27 -6.00 -0.27
CA ILE A 108 -12.85 -6.31 -0.20
C ILE A 108 -12.26 -6.03 -1.58
N SER A 109 -11.06 -5.48 -1.62
CA SER A 109 -10.39 -5.16 -2.88
C SER A 109 -10.16 -6.39 -3.75
N VAL A 110 -10.52 -6.29 -5.00
CA VAL A 110 -10.07 -7.18 -6.08
C VAL A 110 -8.62 -6.82 -6.40
N VAL A 111 -8.38 -5.52 -6.61
CA VAL A 111 -7.07 -4.88 -6.70
C VAL A 111 -7.14 -3.54 -5.96
N ASN A 112 -6.09 -3.14 -5.33
CA ASN A 112 -5.90 -1.78 -4.82
C ASN A 112 -4.45 -1.36 -5.02
N GLY A 113 -4.20 -0.07 -4.89
CA GLY A 113 -2.85 0.43 -5.03
C GLY A 113 -2.75 1.89 -4.63
N CYS A 114 -1.54 2.37 -4.63
CA CYS A 114 -1.25 3.77 -4.47
C CYS A 114 -0.07 4.20 -5.36
N VAL A 115 -0.11 5.45 -5.74
CA VAL A 115 0.92 6.09 -6.55
C VAL A 115 1.31 7.40 -5.87
N SER A 116 2.59 7.70 -5.85
CA SER A 116 3.09 9.01 -5.46
C SER A 116 4.16 9.47 -6.43
N ALA A 117 4.22 10.78 -6.68
CA ALA A 117 5.20 11.42 -7.54
C ALA A 117 5.32 12.91 -7.25
N ASP A 118 6.43 13.50 -7.62
CA ASP A 118 6.60 14.93 -7.78
C ASP A 118 6.58 15.30 -9.26
N ALA A 119 5.86 16.35 -9.62
CA ALA A 119 5.84 16.88 -10.97
C ALA A 119 6.83 18.05 -11.09
N ASN A 120 7.68 18.01 -12.10
CA ASN A 120 8.57 19.11 -12.49
C ASN A 120 8.40 19.37 -13.98
N GLY A 121 7.52 20.32 -14.32
CA GLY A 121 7.04 20.49 -15.68
C GLY A 121 6.35 19.24 -16.19
N ASP A 122 6.81 18.70 -17.32
CA ASP A 122 6.28 17.48 -17.94
C ASP A 122 6.93 16.18 -17.42
N ALA A 123 7.93 16.29 -16.54
CA ALA A 123 8.66 15.14 -16.01
C ALA A 123 8.15 14.76 -14.59
N LEU A 124 8.06 13.46 -14.33
CA LEU A 124 7.75 12.92 -13.01
C LEU A 124 9.04 12.52 -12.30
N ASN A 125 9.11 12.79 -11.00
CA ASN A 125 10.22 12.43 -10.13
C ASN A 125 9.71 11.74 -8.88
N HIS A 126 10.59 10.99 -8.21
CA HIS A 126 10.25 10.24 -6.98
C HIS A 126 9.02 9.35 -7.14
N VAL A 127 8.83 8.84 -8.37
CA VAL A 127 7.68 7.97 -8.69
C VAL A 127 7.74 6.70 -7.88
N ARG A 128 6.65 6.40 -7.23
CA ARG A 128 6.46 5.19 -6.44
C ARG A 128 5.09 4.59 -6.72
N VAL A 129 5.06 3.31 -6.96
CA VAL A 129 3.84 2.55 -7.21
C VAL A 129 3.83 1.35 -6.28
N VAL A 130 2.73 1.17 -5.57
CA VAL A 130 2.49 -0.01 -4.71
C VAL A 130 1.16 -0.62 -5.07
N LEU A 131 1.14 -1.93 -5.29
CA LEU A 131 -0.07 -2.69 -5.61
C LEU A 131 -0.39 -3.70 -4.51
N GLY A 132 -1.66 -3.87 -4.22
CA GLY A 132 -2.18 -4.85 -3.29
C GLY A 132 -3.19 -5.80 -3.92
N ALA A 133 -3.40 -6.94 -3.30
CA ALA A 133 -4.22 -8.05 -3.78
C ALA A 133 -3.70 -8.73 -5.06
N VAL A 134 -2.46 -8.45 -5.47
CA VAL A 134 -1.81 -9.00 -6.66
C VAL A 134 -0.67 -9.99 -6.33
N ALA A 135 -0.39 -10.21 -5.05
CA ALA A 135 0.60 -11.18 -4.55
C ALA A 135 0.26 -11.53 -3.09
N ILE A 136 1.11 -12.32 -2.43
CA ILE A 136 0.93 -12.70 -0.99
C ILE A 136 1.14 -11.53 -0.02
N THR A 137 1.84 -10.48 -0.44
CA THR A 137 2.03 -9.21 0.26
C THR A 137 1.85 -8.06 -0.73
N PRO A 138 1.67 -6.80 -0.29
CA PRO A 138 1.76 -5.67 -1.19
C PRO A 138 3.08 -5.65 -1.96
N VAL A 139 3.04 -5.29 -3.23
CA VAL A 139 4.19 -5.23 -4.14
C VAL A 139 4.53 -3.78 -4.42
N GLU A 140 5.75 -3.37 -4.11
CA GLU A 140 6.29 -2.10 -4.55
C GLU A 140 7.02 -2.30 -5.89
N LEU A 141 6.63 -1.54 -6.90
CA LEU A 141 7.15 -1.62 -8.26
C LEU A 141 8.34 -0.66 -8.42
N LEU A 142 9.49 -1.01 -7.85
CA LEU A 142 10.71 -0.17 -7.88
C LEU A 142 11.16 0.13 -9.30
N GLU A 143 11.12 -0.87 -10.19
CA GLU A 143 11.52 -0.75 -11.59
C GLU A 143 10.65 0.25 -12.37
N VAL A 144 9.37 0.42 -12.00
CA VAL A 144 8.52 1.48 -12.58
C VAL A 144 9.05 2.85 -12.20
N GLY A 145 9.40 3.06 -10.92
CA GLY A 145 10.00 4.30 -10.47
C GLY A 145 11.31 4.60 -11.20
N GLU A 146 12.20 3.64 -11.32
CA GLU A 146 13.47 3.78 -12.05
C GLU A 146 13.25 4.09 -13.54
N LEU A 147 12.27 3.44 -14.17
CA LEU A 147 11.95 3.66 -15.57
C LEU A 147 11.39 5.06 -15.84
N VAL A 148 10.50 5.56 -14.98
CA VAL A 148 9.68 6.77 -15.22
C VAL A 148 10.36 8.04 -14.72
N ASN A 149 11.18 7.98 -13.67
CA ASN A 149 11.82 9.15 -13.06
C ASN A 149 12.60 9.98 -14.08
N GLY A 150 12.36 11.30 -14.08
CA GLY A 150 12.99 12.27 -14.96
C GLY A 150 12.51 12.23 -16.41
N LYS A 151 11.55 11.37 -16.74
CA LYS A 151 11.04 11.24 -18.11
C LYS A 151 9.69 11.94 -18.27
N ARG A 152 9.47 12.41 -19.50
CA ARG A 152 8.15 12.82 -19.94
C ARG A 152 7.29 11.59 -20.25
N TYR A 153 6.00 11.65 -19.96
CA TYR A 153 5.04 10.61 -20.33
C TYR A 153 4.95 10.46 -21.85
N THR A 154 5.02 9.21 -22.30
CA THR A 154 4.81 8.81 -23.70
C THR A 154 4.06 7.48 -23.74
N HIS A 155 3.40 7.17 -24.84
CA HIS A 155 2.71 5.88 -25.01
C HIS A 155 3.68 4.68 -24.93
N GLU A 156 4.90 4.85 -25.46
CA GLU A 156 5.95 3.82 -25.37
C GLU A 156 6.36 3.53 -23.93
N LEU A 157 6.43 4.59 -23.10
CA LEU A 157 6.71 4.46 -21.67
C LEU A 157 5.60 3.69 -20.95
N ASP A 158 4.35 3.90 -21.34
CA ASP A 158 3.18 3.22 -20.80
C ASP A 158 3.24 1.70 -21.07
N GLU A 159 3.57 1.30 -22.31
CA GLU A 159 3.77 -0.10 -22.67
C GLU A 159 4.90 -0.78 -21.87
N GLN A 160 5.99 -0.04 -21.59
CA GLN A 160 7.09 -0.54 -20.77
C GLN A 160 6.67 -0.71 -19.31
N VAL A 161 5.94 0.25 -18.75
CA VAL A 161 5.38 0.17 -17.39
C VAL A 161 4.44 -1.03 -17.26
N GLN A 162 3.56 -1.24 -18.24
CA GLN A 162 2.65 -2.39 -18.25
C GLN A 162 3.41 -3.71 -18.19
N LYS A 163 4.45 -3.89 -18.98
CA LYS A 163 5.29 -5.10 -18.97
C LYS A 163 5.95 -5.34 -17.61
N ILE A 164 6.43 -4.28 -16.96
CA ILE A 164 7.00 -4.38 -15.61
C ILE A 164 5.93 -4.83 -14.62
N ILE A 165 4.74 -4.23 -14.67
CA ILE A 165 3.63 -4.62 -13.79
C ILE A 165 3.31 -6.10 -13.98
N GLU A 166 3.08 -6.54 -15.22
CA GLU A 166 2.73 -7.93 -15.54
C GLU A 166 3.78 -8.93 -15.05
N SER A 167 5.07 -8.59 -15.11
CA SER A 167 6.15 -9.47 -14.64
C SER A 167 6.32 -9.48 -13.12
N SER A 168 5.87 -8.43 -12.43
CA SER A 168 6.09 -8.23 -10.98
C SER A 168 4.95 -8.78 -10.12
N ILE A 169 3.77 -9.01 -10.70
CA ILE A 169 2.60 -9.45 -9.95
C ILE A 169 2.39 -10.97 -10.08
N HIS A 170 1.90 -11.57 -8.99
CA HIS A 170 1.60 -13.01 -8.92
C HIS A 170 0.22 -13.23 -8.28
N PRO A 171 -0.86 -12.78 -8.94
CA PRO A 171 -2.21 -12.88 -8.41
C PRO A 171 -2.68 -14.34 -8.36
N ILE A 172 -3.59 -14.60 -7.44
CA ILE A 172 -4.25 -15.90 -7.31
C ILE A 172 -5.70 -15.83 -7.78
N ASP A 173 -6.27 -16.99 -8.16
CA ASP A 173 -7.71 -17.16 -8.31
C ASP A 173 -8.37 -17.25 -6.94
N ASP A 174 -9.41 -16.46 -6.70
CA ASP A 174 -10.24 -16.57 -5.51
C ASP A 174 -11.70 -16.16 -5.79
N VAL A 175 -12.53 -16.19 -4.74
CA VAL A 175 -13.97 -15.85 -4.85
C VAL A 175 -14.24 -14.42 -5.32
N ARG A 176 -13.23 -13.55 -5.36
CA ARG A 176 -13.35 -12.14 -5.74
C ARG A 176 -13.11 -11.93 -7.23
N ALA A 177 -12.11 -12.58 -7.80
CA ALA A 177 -11.74 -12.48 -9.21
C ALA A 177 -10.76 -13.59 -9.61
N SER A 178 -10.65 -13.84 -10.92
CA SER A 178 -9.57 -14.65 -11.48
C SER A 178 -8.24 -13.91 -11.47
N LYS A 179 -7.14 -14.66 -11.56
CA LYS A 179 -5.79 -14.08 -11.67
C LYS A 179 -5.62 -13.24 -12.93
N GLU A 180 -6.24 -13.66 -14.06
CA GLU A 180 -6.20 -12.93 -15.33
C GLU A 180 -6.91 -11.58 -15.25
N TYR A 181 -7.93 -11.45 -14.40
CA TYR A 181 -8.64 -10.18 -14.22
C TYR A 181 -7.83 -9.17 -13.42
N ARG A 182 -6.97 -9.63 -12.54
CA ARG A 182 -6.13 -8.77 -11.70
C ARG A 182 -4.87 -8.30 -12.39
#